data_b11b3d99e9cc5c136613aafa5ad3a82b
#
_entry.id   b11b3d99e9cc5c136613aafa5ad3a82b
#
_cell.length_a   1.000
_cell.length_b   1.000
_cell.length_c   1.000
_cell.angle_alpha   90.00
_cell.angle_beta   90.00
_cell.angle_gamma   90.00
#
_symmetry.space_group_name_H-M   'P 1'
#
loop_
_entity.id
_entity.type
_entity.pdbx_description
1 polymer ?
#
loop_
_entity_poly.entity_id
_entity_poly.type
_entity_poly.pdbx_seq_one_letter_code
_entity_poly.pdbx_strand_id
1 'polypeptide(L)'
;EQQDVASALRRAQELGVSRTPIWEAIRKLEQEGIVAHTPHKGVRLVELTRQKAIELYEVRETMEAMAAHLGAKRATPEIISQMEKILAEQKPIVNGKNDVAYSRSDHDFHLLIYNACGNDLLKEILEGLRYKALPLAFKLSPHYSEFLEFHKEILQAFREHDPKAAEKAMKRHNRRMLEIIRETPWGGDGEEEIQ
;
A
#
# COMPACT_ATOMS: atom_id res chain seq x y z
N GLU A 1 -2.53 -18.19 7.16
CA GLU A 1 -1.38 -19.15 7.00
C GLU A 1 -0.11 -18.43 7.40
N GLN A 2 0.49 -18.86 8.50
CA GLN A 2 1.82 -18.43 8.92
C GLN A 2 2.82 -18.89 7.87
N GLN A 3 3.25 -17.99 7.00
CA GLN A 3 4.39 -18.24 6.13
C GLN A 3 5.66 -18.14 6.99
N ASP A 4 6.10 -19.30 7.46
CA ASP A 4 7.31 -19.47 8.25
C ASP A 4 8.55 -19.11 7.41
N VAL A 5 9.55 -18.47 8.04
CA VAL A 5 10.89 -18.22 7.44
C VAL A 5 11.50 -19.48 6.87
N ALA A 6 11.21 -20.64 7.48
CA ALA A 6 11.61 -21.94 6.92
C ALA A 6 11.07 -22.16 5.51
N SER A 7 9.92 -21.59 5.16
CA SER A 7 9.38 -21.67 3.79
C SER A 7 10.10 -20.70 2.84
N ALA A 8 10.46 -19.51 3.29
CA ALA A 8 11.24 -18.55 2.51
C ALA A 8 12.68 -19.06 2.27
N LEU A 9 13.29 -19.66 3.30
CA LEU A 9 14.61 -20.27 3.18
C LEU A 9 14.60 -21.52 2.28
N ARG A 10 13.52 -22.31 2.30
CA ARG A 10 13.33 -23.43 1.36
C ARG A 10 13.20 -22.95 -0.07
N ARG A 11 12.35 -21.94 -0.33
CA ARG A 11 12.22 -21.34 -1.65
C ARG A 11 13.53 -20.75 -2.18
N ALA A 12 14.34 -20.18 -1.30
CA ALA A 12 15.65 -19.68 -1.67
C ALA A 12 16.62 -20.79 -2.07
N GLN A 13 16.60 -21.92 -1.37
CA GLN A 13 17.37 -23.12 -1.76
C GLN A 13 16.90 -23.65 -3.13
N GLU A 14 15.60 -23.68 -3.37
CA GLU A 14 15.01 -24.06 -4.66
C GLU A 14 15.43 -23.11 -5.80
N LEU A 15 15.60 -21.81 -5.50
CA LEU A 15 16.04 -20.79 -6.44
C LEU A 15 17.56 -20.65 -6.54
N GLY A 16 18.34 -21.46 -5.83
CA GLY A 16 19.82 -21.40 -5.83
C GLY A 16 20.40 -20.14 -5.17
N VAL A 17 19.61 -19.42 -4.36
CA VAL A 17 20.05 -18.21 -3.66
C VAL A 17 20.63 -18.59 -2.29
N SER A 18 21.80 -18.01 -1.93
CA SER A 18 22.41 -18.24 -0.61
C SER A 18 21.55 -17.66 0.52
N ARG A 19 21.75 -18.12 1.75
CA ARG A 19 20.98 -17.68 2.93
C ARG A 19 21.27 -16.23 3.31
N THR A 20 22.46 -15.72 3.02
CA THR A 20 22.93 -14.37 3.43
C THR A 20 22.03 -13.26 2.91
N PRO A 21 21.76 -13.12 1.58
CA PRO A 21 20.91 -12.04 1.08
C PRO A 21 19.49 -12.10 1.62
N ILE A 22 19.00 -13.28 1.99
CA ILE A 22 17.67 -13.42 2.60
C ILE A 22 17.64 -12.83 4.00
N TRP A 23 18.65 -13.14 4.81
CA TRP A 23 18.77 -12.57 6.14
C TRP A 23 19.01 -11.06 6.12
N GLU A 24 19.74 -10.55 5.13
CA GLU A 24 19.90 -9.11 4.91
C GLU A 24 18.57 -8.44 4.57
N ALA A 25 17.77 -9.04 3.68
CA ALA A 25 16.42 -8.56 3.35
C ALA A 25 15.48 -8.59 4.57
N ILE A 26 15.50 -9.69 5.36
CA ILE A 26 14.70 -9.81 6.59
C ILE A 26 15.11 -8.73 7.60
N ARG A 27 16.40 -8.49 7.81
CA ARG A 27 16.89 -7.44 8.72
C ARG A 27 16.43 -6.04 8.25
N LYS A 28 16.47 -5.79 6.95
CA LYS A 28 15.97 -4.53 6.39
C LYS A 28 14.48 -4.36 6.66
N LEU A 29 13.66 -5.39 6.39
CA LEU A 29 12.23 -5.38 6.69
C LEU A 29 11.93 -5.23 8.20
N GLU A 30 12.79 -5.79 9.06
CA GLU A 30 12.68 -5.64 10.52
C GLU A 30 13.01 -4.20 10.96
N GLN A 31 14.06 -3.60 10.41
CA GLN A 31 14.40 -2.19 10.66
C GLN A 31 13.29 -1.24 10.20
N GLU A 32 12.62 -1.57 9.10
CA GLU A 32 11.47 -0.82 8.59
C GLU A 32 10.18 -1.10 9.39
N GLY A 33 10.20 -2.04 10.35
CA GLY A 33 9.05 -2.41 11.18
C GLY A 33 7.93 -3.15 10.43
N ILE A 34 8.26 -3.79 9.31
CA ILE A 34 7.32 -4.57 8.50
C ILE A 34 7.21 -6.00 9.03
N VAL A 35 8.32 -6.55 9.47
CA VAL A 35 8.38 -7.88 10.07
C VAL A 35 9.02 -7.82 11.45
N ALA A 36 8.71 -8.78 12.29
CA ALA A 36 9.37 -9.01 13.56
C ALA A 36 9.99 -10.41 13.55
N HIS A 37 11.27 -10.51 13.91
CA HIS A 37 11.95 -11.76 14.12
C HIS A 37 11.88 -12.16 15.58
N THR A 38 11.33 -13.35 15.84
CA THR A 38 11.31 -13.94 17.19
C THR A 38 12.18 -15.19 17.19
N PRO A 39 13.21 -15.28 18.04
CA PRO A 39 14.04 -16.47 18.15
C PRO A 39 13.18 -17.72 18.33
N HIS A 40 13.50 -18.78 17.61
CA HIS A 40 12.79 -20.05 17.57
C HIS A 40 11.34 -20.03 17.04
N LYS A 41 10.74 -18.85 16.77
CA LYS A 41 9.38 -18.69 16.21
C LYS A 41 9.39 -18.16 14.77
N GLY A 42 10.57 -17.79 14.25
CA GLY A 42 10.72 -17.31 12.88
C GLY A 42 10.41 -15.82 12.68
N VAL A 43 10.08 -15.44 11.46
CA VAL A 43 9.72 -14.06 11.08
C VAL A 43 8.23 -14.00 10.80
N ARG A 44 7.57 -13.01 11.35
CA ARG A 44 6.14 -12.74 11.14
C ARG A 44 5.94 -11.29 10.71
N LEU A 45 4.87 -11.02 9.98
CA LEU A 45 4.44 -9.64 9.75
C LEU A 45 4.10 -8.99 11.09
N VAL A 46 4.50 -7.74 11.25
CA VAL A 46 4.08 -6.94 12.41
C VAL A 46 2.58 -6.71 12.30
N GLU A 47 1.85 -7.11 13.34
CA GLU A 47 0.42 -6.81 13.42
C GLU A 47 0.24 -5.29 13.54
N LEU A 48 -0.54 -4.73 12.66
CA LEU A 48 -0.86 -3.32 12.68
C LEU A 48 -2.10 -3.12 13.56
N THR A 49 -1.94 -2.48 14.71
CA THR A 49 -3.08 -2.14 15.56
C THR A 49 -3.96 -1.08 14.88
N ARG A 50 -5.25 -0.98 15.30
CA ARG A 50 -6.17 0.05 14.78
C ARG A 50 -5.56 1.44 14.90
N GLN A 51 -5.03 1.78 16.08
CA GLN A 51 -4.44 3.08 16.33
C GLN A 51 -3.27 3.39 15.39
N LYS A 52 -2.35 2.44 15.23
CA LYS A 52 -1.23 2.61 14.28
C LYS A 52 -1.67 2.67 12.82
N ALA A 53 -2.75 1.99 12.45
CA ALA A 53 -3.34 2.11 11.12
C ALA A 53 -3.93 3.51 10.90
N ILE A 54 -4.61 4.09 11.88
CA ILE A 54 -5.12 5.46 11.84
C ILE A 54 -3.96 6.44 11.66
N GLU A 55 -2.95 6.39 12.53
CA GLU A 55 -1.76 7.26 12.47
C GLU A 55 -1.06 7.18 11.10
N LEU A 56 -0.92 5.96 10.58
CA LEU A 56 -0.32 5.72 9.26
C LEU A 56 -1.11 6.42 8.14
N TYR A 57 -2.43 6.31 8.15
CA TYR A 57 -3.26 6.89 7.10
C TYR A 57 -3.45 8.40 7.23
N GLU A 58 -3.39 8.98 8.42
CA GLU A 58 -3.34 10.43 8.63
C GLU A 58 -2.08 11.04 7.98
N VAL A 59 -0.93 10.39 8.12
CA VAL A 59 0.31 10.81 7.45
C VAL A 59 0.20 10.61 5.94
N ARG A 60 -0.29 9.44 5.50
CA ARG A 60 -0.44 9.12 4.07
C ARG A 60 -1.40 10.08 3.38
N GLU A 61 -2.52 10.46 3.99
CA GLU A 61 -3.47 11.44 3.41
C GLU A 61 -2.75 12.71 2.97
N THR A 62 -1.88 13.24 3.81
CA THR A 62 -1.16 14.49 3.53
C THR A 62 -0.08 14.30 2.48
N MET A 63 0.74 13.26 2.62
CA MET A 63 1.90 13.05 1.75
C MET A 63 1.49 12.54 0.37
N GLU A 64 0.52 11.64 0.27
CA GLU A 64 0.00 11.16 -1.02
C GLU A 64 -0.77 12.26 -1.77
N ALA A 65 -1.49 13.12 -1.05
CA ALA A 65 -2.12 14.28 -1.67
C ALA A 65 -1.09 15.25 -2.27
N MET A 66 0.03 15.48 -1.59
CA MET A 66 1.15 16.25 -2.13
C MET A 66 1.76 15.56 -3.35
N ALA A 67 1.96 14.25 -3.31
CA ALA A 67 2.49 13.49 -4.46
C ALA A 67 1.55 13.56 -5.66
N ALA A 68 0.24 13.43 -5.45
CA ALA A 68 -0.77 13.55 -6.51
C ALA A 68 -0.79 14.97 -7.12
N HIS A 69 -0.73 16.00 -6.28
CA HIS A 69 -0.62 17.40 -6.73
C HIS A 69 0.58 17.63 -7.64
N LEU A 70 1.78 17.21 -7.18
CA LEU A 70 3.01 17.36 -7.94
C LEU A 70 3.01 16.49 -9.20
N GLY A 71 2.49 15.27 -9.08
CA GLY A 71 2.41 14.29 -10.17
C GLY A 71 1.49 14.76 -11.30
N ALA A 72 0.31 15.25 -11.00
CA ALA A 72 -0.62 15.78 -12.02
C ALA A 72 -0.01 16.96 -12.80
N LYS A 73 0.75 17.83 -12.11
CA LYS A 73 1.46 18.94 -12.75
C LYS A 73 2.56 18.50 -13.72
N ARG A 74 3.16 17.33 -13.48
CA ARG A 74 4.37 16.82 -14.16
C ARG A 74 4.09 15.57 -14.99
N ALA A 75 2.84 15.08 -15.01
CA ALA A 75 2.47 13.87 -15.71
C ALA A 75 2.81 13.96 -17.20
N THR A 76 3.44 12.90 -17.72
CA THR A 76 3.68 12.75 -19.15
C THR A 76 2.60 11.88 -19.78
N PRO A 77 2.39 11.93 -21.11
CA PRO A 77 1.46 11.04 -21.80
C PRO A 77 1.71 9.56 -21.51
N GLU A 78 2.99 9.17 -21.33
CA GLU A 78 3.38 7.79 -21.03
C GLU A 78 2.90 7.37 -19.64
N ILE A 79 3.01 8.24 -18.62
CA ILE A 79 2.52 7.98 -17.27
C ILE A 79 0.99 7.85 -17.28
N ILE A 80 0.29 8.75 -17.95
CA ILE A 80 -1.16 8.71 -18.08
C ILE A 80 -1.60 7.40 -18.76
N SER A 81 -0.95 7.02 -19.85
CA SER A 81 -1.23 5.75 -20.55
C SER A 81 -1.00 4.52 -19.67
N GLN A 82 0.05 4.51 -18.83
CA GLN A 82 0.30 3.44 -17.88
C GLN A 82 -0.77 3.37 -16.79
N MET A 83 -1.20 4.53 -16.25
CA MET A 83 -2.30 4.58 -15.30
C MET A 83 -3.60 4.04 -15.88
N GLU A 84 -3.93 4.40 -17.14
CA GLU A 84 -5.09 3.90 -17.87
C GLU A 84 -5.06 2.37 -18.01
N LYS A 85 -3.91 1.83 -18.39
CA LYS A 85 -3.72 0.39 -18.51
C LYS A 85 -3.97 -0.33 -17.19
N ILE A 86 -3.39 0.16 -16.10
CA ILE A 86 -3.58 -0.43 -14.76
C ILE A 86 -5.07 -0.42 -14.39
N LEU A 87 -5.80 0.68 -14.59
CA LEU A 87 -7.21 0.74 -14.24
C LEU A 87 -8.09 -0.17 -15.12
N ALA A 88 -7.73 -0.33 -16.39
CA ALA A 88 -8.40 -1.30 -17.27
C ALA A 88 -8.22 -2.75 -16.75
N GLU A 89 -7.02 -3.08 -16.27
CA GLU A 89 -6.71 -4.38 -15.68
C GLU A 89 -7.33 -4.57 -14.29
N GLN A 90 -7.52 -3.53 -13.49
CA GLN A 90 -8.17 -3.60 -12.18
C GLN A 90 -9.65 -3.99 -12.27
N LYS A 91 -10.36 -3.55 -13.30
CA LYS A 91 -11.80 -3.80 -13.42
C LYS A 91 -12.18 -5.29 -13.36
N PRO A 92 -11.59 -6.21 -14.12
CA PRO A 92 -11.86 -7.65 -13.98
C PRO A 92 -11.38 -8.22 -12.65
N ILE A 93 -10.30 -7.69 -12.06
CA ILE A 93 -9.78 -8.12 -10.75
C ILE A 93 -10.81 -7.83 -9.64
N VAL A 94 -11.39 -6.64 -9.65
CA VAL A 94 -12.44 -6.23 -8.71
C VAL A 94 -13.65 -7.15 -8.80
N ASN A 95 -14.10 -7.48 -10.01
CA ASN A 95 -15.22 -8.38 -10.24
C ASN A 95 -14.92 -9.83 -9.79
N GLY A 96 -13.67 -10.27 -9.95
CA GLY A 96 -13.20 -11.60 -9.56
C GLY A 96 -12.84 -11.73 -8.08
N LYS A 97 -12.86 -10.64 -7.29
CA LYS A 97 -12.52 -10.61 -5.86
C LYS A 97 -11.15 -11.25 -5.56
N ASN A 98 -10.15 -10.95 -6.37
CA ASN A 98 -8.79 -11.45 -6.17
C ASN A 98 -7.97 -10.43 -5.39
N ASP A 99 -7.90 -10.60 -4.07
CA ASP A 99 -7.26 -9.66 -3.14
C ASP A 99 -5.77 -9.45 -3.43
N VAL A 100 -5.05 -10.51 -3.77
CA VAL A 100 -3.60 -10.42 -4.08
C VAL A 100 -3.36 -9.63 -5.37
N ALA A 101 -4.13 -9.93 -6.42
CA ALA A 101 -4.02 -9.23 -7.69
C ALA A 101 -4.45 -7.76 -7.53
N TYR A 102 -5.50 -7.47 -6.75
CA TYR A 102 -5.93 -6.11 -6.47
C TYR A 102 -4.85 -5.32 -5.73
N SER A 103 -4.33 -5.86 -4.63
CA SER A 103 -3.28 -5.21 -3.82
C SER A 103 -2.04 -4.88 -4.64
N ARG A 104 -1.65 -5.76 -5.56
CA ARG A 104 -0.52 -5.52 -6.47
C ARG A 104 -0.83 -4.40 -7.47
N SER A 105 -1.97 -4.46 -8.14
CA SER A 105 -2.38 -3.45 -9.11
C SER A 105 -2.60 -2.07 -8.48
N ASP A 106 -3.16 -2.03 -7.26
CA ASP A 106 -3.29 -0.82 -6.45
C ASP A 106 -1.91 -0.23 -6.09
N HIS A 107 -0.97 -1.08 -5.70
CA HIS A 107 0.41 -0.66 -5.45
C HIS A 107 1.03 -0.02 -6.71
N ASP A 108 0.91 -0.68 -7.86
CA ASP A 108 1.50 -0.22 -9.12
C ASP A 108 0.89 1.13 -9.56
N PHE A 109 -0.42 1.34 -9.37
CA PHE A 109 -1.09 2.61 -9.63
C PHE A 109 -0.53 3.76 -8.80
N HIS A 110 -0.41 3.56 -7.49
CA HIS A 110 0.15 4.58 -6.60
C HIS A 110 1.63 4.85 -6.88
N LEU A 111 2.40 3.82 -7.23
CA LEU A 111 3.81 3.96 -7.59
C LEU A 111 4.01 4.86 -8.81
N LEU A 112 3.09 4.83 -9.80
CA LEU A 112 3.13 5.77 -10.93
C LEU A 112 2.94 7.21 -10.46
N ILE A 113 2.04 7.47 -9.50
CA ILE A 113 1.84 8.80 -8.91
C ILE A 113 3.11 9.28 -8.20
N TYR A 114 3.76 8.39 -7.43
CA TYR A 114 5.00 8.72 -6.73
C TYR A 114 6.15 8.99 -7.70
N ASN A 115 6.25 8.23 -8.78
CA ASN A 115 7.25 8.48 -9.84
C ASN A 115 6.98 9.80 -10.54
N ALA A 116 5.72 10.14 -10.83
CA ALA A 116 5.34 11.38 -11.48
C ALA A 116 5.57 12.61 -10.61
N CYS A 117 5.59 12.47 -9.27
CA CYS A 117 5.71 13.62 -8.37
C CYS A 117 7.07 14.35 -8.48
N GLY A 118 8.12 13.67 -8.99
CA GLY A 118 9.46 14.25 -9.20
C GLY A 118 10.10 14.77 -7.91
N ASN A 119 9.81 14.11 -6.78
CA ASN A 119 10.41 14.34 -5.47
C ASN A 119 10.83 12.98 -4.90
N ASP A 120 12.09 12.64 -5.07
CA ASP A 120 12.64 11.32 -4.71
C ASP A 120 12.51 11.02 -3.21
N LEU A 121 12.70 12.04 -2.36
CA LEU A 121 12.53 11.87 -0.91
C LEU A 121 11.08 11.55 -0.54
N LEU A 122 10.11 12.26 -1.13
CA LEU A 122 8.69 11.99 -0.90
C LEU A 122 8.30 10.59 -1.38
N LYS A 123 8.80 10.18 -2.55
CA LYS A 123 8.62 8.84 -3.09
C LYS A 123 9.14 7.77 -2.14
N GLU A 124 10.39 7.88 -1.68
CA GLU A 124 11.01 6.92 -0.75
C GLU A 124 10.20 6.76 0.54
N ILE A 125 9.77 7.88 1.14
CA ILE A 125 8.95 7.86 2.34
C ILE A 125 7.61 7.15 2.07
N LEU A 126 6.93 7.49 0.96
CA LEU A 126 5.63 6.92 0.61
C LEU A 126 5.70 5.42 0.31
N GLU A 127 6.75 4.95 -0.35
CA GLU A 127 6.99 3.51 -0.57
C GLU A 127 7.12 2.79 0.77
N GLY A 128 7.89 3.33 1.72
CA GLY A 128 8.02 2.77 3.07
C GLY A 128 6.68 2.72 3.83
N LEU A 129 5.87 3.79 3.75
CA LEU A 129 4.55 3.82 4.38
C LEU A 129 3.59 2.80 3.76
N ARG A 130 3.67 2.57 2.43
CA ARG A 130 2.83 1.56 1.77
C ARG A 130 3.17 0.14 2.22
N TYR A 131 4.43 -0.18 2.38
CA TYR A 131 4.81 -1.50 2.91
C TYR A 131 4.23 -1.75 4.31
N LYS A 132 4.20 -0.72 5.16
CA LYS A 132 3.57 -0.81 6.49
C LYS A 132 2.05 -1.00 6.42
N ALA A 133 1.40 -0.57 5.33
CA ALA A 133 -0.03 -0.73 5.12
C ALA A 133 -0.43 -2.11 4.54
N LEU A 134 0.51 -2.95 4.09
CA LEU A 134 0.21 -4.26 3.47
C LEU A 134 -0.75 -5.14 4.30
N PRO A 135 -0.64 -5.21 5.64
CA PRO A 135 -1.58 -6.01 6.44
C PRO A 135 -3.05 -5.57 6.31
N LEU A 136 -3.30 -4.34 5.82
CA LEU A 136 -4.65 -3.81 5.64
C LEU A 136 -5.28 -4.19 4.29
N ALA A 137 -4.50 -4.66 3.32
CA ALA A 137 -4.98 -4.93 1.97
C ALA A 137 -6.18 -5.91 1.95
N PHE A 138 -6.15 -6.93 2.82
CA PHE A 138 -7.25 -7.91 2.93
C PHE A 138 -8.54 -7.33 3.55
N LYS A 139 -8.46 -6.22 4.28
CA LYS A 139 -9.61 -5.54 4.87
C LYS A 139 -10.39 -4.72 3.84
N LEU A 140 -9.79 -4.46 2.68
CA LEU A 140 -10.36 -3.64 1.60
C LEU A 140 -11.27 -4.40 0.64
N SER A 141 -11.24 -5.73 0.64
CA SER A 141 -11.95 -6.56 -0.35
C SER A 141 -13.41 -6.15 -0.60
N PRO A 142 -14.21 -5.81 0.42
CA PRO A 142 -15.59 -5.36 0.19
C PRO A 142 -15.71 -4.02 -0.54
N HIS A 143 -14.62 -3.23 -0.61
CA HIS A 143 -14.62 -1.83 -1.06
C HIS A 143 -13.87 -1.60 -2.38
N TYR A 144 -13.34 -2.64 -3.03
CA TYR A 144 -12.52 -2.48 -4.24
C TYR A 144 -13.19 -1.68 -5.35
N SER A 145 -14.50 -1.85 -5.55
CA SER A 145 -15.25 -1.08 -6.56
C SER A 145 -15.27 0.41 -6.25
N GLU A 146 -15.39 0.78 -4.98
CA GLU A 146 -15.37 2.16 -4.52
C GLU A 146 -13.98 2.80 -4.73
N PHE A 147 -12.91 2.06 -4.39
CA PHE A 147 -11.53 2.53 -4.61
C PHE A 147 -11.17 2.66 -6.08
N LEU A 148 -11.69 1.79 -6.94
CA LEU A 148 -11.54 1.92 -8.39
C LEU A 148 -12.12 3.25 -8.92
N GLU A 149 -13.25 3.71 -8.38
CA GLU A 149 -13.81 5.02 -8.77
C GLU A 149 -12.91 6.18 -8.31
N PHE A 150 -12.35 6.14 -7.10
CA PHE A 150 -11.36 7.14 -6.68
C PHE A 150 -10.12 7.16 -7.58
N HIS A 151 -9.63 5.99 -8.00
CA HIS A 151 -8.51 5.94 -8.94
C HIS A 151 -8.84 6.56 -10.29
N LYS A 152 -10.08 6.38 -10.79
CA LYS A 152 -10.54 7.05 -12.03
C LYS A 152 -10.58 8.57 -11.89
N GLU A 153 -11.03 9.08 -10.74
CA GLU A 153 -11.02 10.52 -10.47
C GLU A 153 -9.59 11.08 -10.44
N ILE A 154 -8.65 10.36 -9.82
CA ILE A 154 -7.24 10.73 -9.81
C ILE A 154 -6.68 10.73 -11.23
N LEU A 155 -6.91 9.68 -12.02
CA LEU A 155 -6.49 9.62 -13.41
C LEU A 155 -7.06 10.77 -14.24
N GLN A 156 -8.33 11.13 -14.05
CA GLN A 156 -8.94 12.25 -14.77
C GLN A 156 -8.23 13.57 -14.45
N ALA A 157 -7.90 13.81 -13.18
CA ALA A 157 -7.15 15.00 -12.79
C ALA A 157 -5.71 15.03 -13.38
N PHE A 158 -5.09 13.86 -13.56
CA PHE A 158 -3.79 13.75 -14.23
C PHE A 158 -3.91 14.06 -15.74
N ARG A 159 -4.96 13.58 -16.41
CA ARG A 159 -5.25 13.91 -17.83
C ARG A 159 -5.46 15.40 -18.06
N GLU A 160 -6.12 16.06 -17.12
CA GLU A 160 -6.43 17.48 -17.17
C GLU A 160 -5.26 18.35 -16.68
N HIS A 161 -4.18 17.74 -16.19
CA HIS A 161 -3.09 18.43 -15.54
C HIS A 161 -3.58 19.40 -14.44
N ASP A 162 -4.60 18.96 -13.67
CA ASP A 162 -5.16 19.73 -12.55
C ASP A 162 -4.59 19.24 -11.20
N PRO A 163 -3.58 19.94 -10.63
CA PRO A 163 -2.97 19.56 -9.37
C PRO A 163 -3.93 19.61 -8.19
N LYS A 164 -4.89 20.56 -8.19
CA LYS A 164 -5.84 20.74 -7.09
C LYS A 164 -6.89 19.64 -7.09
N ALA A 165 -7.38 19.26 -8.26
CA ALA A 165 -8.30 18.15 -8.41
C ALA A 165 -7.63 16.82 -7.99
N ALA A 166 -6.39 16.57 -8.42
CA ALA A 166 -5.62 15.38 -8.04
C ALA A 166 -5.39 15.29 -6.53
N GLU A 167 -4.97 16.39 -5.89
CA GLU A 167 -4.82 16.50 -4.44
C GLU A 167 -6.12 16.17 -3.71
N LYS A 168 -7.24 16.77 -4.15
CA LYS A 168 -8.56 16.57 -3.55
C LYS A 168 -9.03 15.12 -3.69
N ALA A 169 -8.86 14.51 -4.86
CA ALA A 169 -9.25 13.14 -5.13
C ALA A 169 -8.42 12.15 -4.26
N MET A 170 -7.11 12.36 -4.16
CA MET A 170 -6.24 11.53 -3.32
C MET A 170 -6.57 11.67 -1.83
N LYS A 171 -6.88 12.87 -1.33
CA LYS A 171 -7.35 13.07 0.05
C LYS A 171 -8.63 12.29 0.32
N ARG A 172 -9.61 12.32 -0.59
CA ARG A 172 -10.85 11.55 -0.45
C ARG A 172 -10.60 10.06 -0.42
N HIS A 173 -9.74 9.56 -1.29
CA HIS A 173 -9.30 8.16 -1.31
C HIS A 173 -8.74 7.73 0.06
N ASN A 174 -7.80 8.46 0.62
CA ASN A 174 -7.20 8.12 1.92
C ASN A 174 -8.18 8.30 3.10
N ARG A 175 -9.04 9.32 3.08
CA ARG A 175 -10.10 9.51 4.10
C ARG A 175 -11.06 8.35 4.14
N ARG A 176 -11.48 7.85 2.97
CA ARG A 176 -12.35 6.68 2.92
C ARG A 176 -11.69 5.47 3.55
N MET A 177 -10.40 5.30 3.37
CA MET A 177 -9.65 4.26 4.05
C MET A 177 -9.62 4.45 5.57
N LEU A 178 -9.45 5.67 6.06
CA LEU A 178 -9.54 6.00 7.49
C LEU A 178 -10.92 5.66 8.07
N GLU A 179 -11.99 5.93 7.34
CA GLU A 179 -13.36 5.57 7.74
C GLU A 179 -13.49 4.05 7.87
N ILE A 180 -13.06 3.29 6.85
CA ILE A 180 -13.07 1.83 6.86
C ILE A 180 -12.28 1.28 8.06
N ILE A 181 -11.09 1.83 8.33
CA ILE A 181 -10.28 1.43 9.49
C ILE A 181 -11.02 1.65 10.81
N ARG A 182 -11.77 2.75 10.92
CA ARG A 182 -12.54 3.07 12.13
C ARG A 182 -13.79 2.22 12.29
N GLU A 183 -14.41 1.83 11.18
CA GLU A 183 -15.66 1.06 11.15
C GLU A 183 -15.45 -0.46 11.25
N THR A 184 -14.32 -0.97 10.76
CA THR A 184 -14.06 -2.40 10.72
C THR A 184 -13.71 -2.92 12.13
N PRO A 185 -14.32 -4.05 12.57
CA PRO A 185 -13.88 -4.72 13.79
C PRO A 185 -12.42 -5.18 13.69
N TRP A 186 -11.63 -4.89 14.71
CA TRP A 186 -10.24 -5.36 14.81
C TRP A 186 -10.19 -6.54 15.79
N GLY A 187 -9.63 -7.68 15.33
CA GLY A 187 -9.37 -8.78 16.24
C GLY A 187 -8.30 -8.32 17.26
N GLY A 188 -8.68 -8.19 18.52
CA GLY A 188 -7.78 -7.68 19.56
C GLY A 188 -8.28 -6.40 20.27
N ASP A 189 -9.44 -5.85 19.92
CA ASP A 189 -10.09 -4.77 20.68
C ASP A 189 -10.70 -5.28 22.03
N GLY A 190 -10.29 -6.45 22.50
CA GLY A 190 -10.57 -6.99 23.81
C GLY A 190 -9.41 -6.69 24.76
N GLU A 191 -9.60 -5.68 25.61
CA GLU A 191 -9.08 -5.59 26.98
C GLU A 191 -7.56 -5.75 27.15
N GLU A 192 -6.75 -4.73 26.84
CA GLU A 192 -5.71 -4.35 27.78
C GLU A 192 -6.34 -3.44 28.83
N GLU A 193 -7.09 -4.04 29.78
CA GLU A 193 -7.27 -3.43 31.09
C GLU A 193 -5.89 -3.22 31.71
N ILE A 194 -5.59 -1.96 31.93
CA ILE A 194 -4.46 -1.46 32.69
C ILE A 194 -4.50 -2.13 34.08
N GLN A 195 -3.55 -3.01 34.36
CA GLN A 195 -3.12 -3.38 35.71
C GLN A 195 -1.75 -2.79 35.98
#